data_ea5a5bfbd0eb520b229600bbfafea2ba
#
_entry.id   ea5a5bfbd0eb520b229600bbfafea2ba
#
_cell.length_a   1.000
_cell.length_b   1.000
_cell.length_c   1.000
_cell.angle_alpha   90.00
_cell.angle_beta   90.00
_cell.angle_gamma   90.00
#
_symmetry.space_group_name_H-M   'P 1'
#
loop_
_entity.id
_entity.type
_entity.pdbx_description
1 polymer ?
#
loop_
_entity_poly.entity_id
_entity_poly.type
_entity_poly.pdbx_seq_one_letter_code
_entity_poly.pdbx_strand_id
1 'polypeptide(L)' 'GYGIAEDAVVTISVYNLIGERVATLVNESKNPGYYFTNWDSKNDLGMPVSAGMYIYQIRAGDYVKSRKLILLK' A
#
# COMPACT_ATOMS: atom_id res chain seq x y z
N GLY A 1 4.82 7.58 5.08
CA GLY A 1 5.33 6.81 6.21
C GLY A 1 4.23 6.24 7.09
N TYR A 2 4.54 5.26 7.87
CA TYR A 2 3.60 4.65 8.80
C TYR A 2 4.32 4.15 10.05
N GLY A 3 3.60 4.16 11.18
CA GLY A 3 4.13 3.71 12.46
C GLY A 3 3.50 2.39 12.89
N ILE A 4 4.31 1.51 13.46
CA ILE A 4 3.89 0.22 14.01
C ILE A 4 4.15 0.25 15.52
N ALA A 5 3.08 0.11 16.31
CA ALA A 5 3.16 0.17 17.77
C ALA A 5 3.52 -1.19 18.39
N GLU A 6 3.19 -2.28 17.73
CA GLU A 6 3.43 -3.65 18.20
C GLU A 6 3.90 -4.49 17.03
N ASP A 7 4.56 -5.62 17.31
CA ASP A 7 4.92 -6.58 16.26
C ASP A 7 3.65 -6.98 15.51
N ALA A 8 3.69 -6.90 14.18
CA ALA A 8 2.55 -7.23 13.35
C ALA A 8 2.99 -7.62 11.94
N VAL A 9 2.16 -8.43 11.28
CA VAL A 9 2.27 -8.61 9.85
C VAL A 9 1.64 -7.40 9.19
N VAL A 10 2.41 -6.69 8.38
CA VAL A 10 1.98 -5.48 7.68
C VAL A 10 1.78 -5.79 6.22
N THR A 11 0.62 -5.41 5.70
CA THR A 11 0.32 -5.51 4.26
C THR A 11 -0.10 -4.13 3.78
N ILE A 12 0.56 -3.62 2.75
CA ILE A 12 0.19 -2.37 2.09
C ILE A 12 -0.06 -2.69 0.63
N SER A 13 -1.26 -2.42 0.17
CA SER A 13 -1.69 -2.72 -1.19
C SER A 13 -2.30 -1.50 -1.85
N VAL A 14 -2.20 -1.43 -3.17
CA VAL A 14 -2.81 -0.39 -3.99
C VAL A 14 -3.94 -1.02 -4.79
N TYR A 15 -5.09 -0.35 -4.80
CA TYR A 15 -6.30 -0.78 -5.52
C TYR A 15 -6.73 0.30 -6.50
N ASN A 16 -7.35 -0.12 -7.60
CA ASN A 16 -8.03 0.80 -8.48
C ASN A 16 -9.44 1.11 -7.92
N LEU A 17 -10.20 1.97 -8.61
CA LEU A 17 -11.50 2.41 -8.11
C LEU A 17 -12.59 1.34 -8.17
N ILE A 18 -12.39 0.28 -8.92
CA ILE A 18 -13.33 -0.84 -8.93
C ILE A 18 -12.96 -1.93 -7.92
N GLY A 19 -11.94 -1.67 -7.09
CA GLY A 19 -11.56 -2.56 -6.00
C GLY A 19 -10.59 -3.67 -6.37
N GLU A 20 -10.05 -3.67 -7.58
CA GLU A 20 -9.05 -4.66 -7.97
C GLU A 20 -7.68 -4.28 -7.41
N ARG A 21 -6.96 -5.27 -6.89
CA ARG A 21 -5.61 -5.05 -6.41
C ARG A 21 -4.67 -4.83 -7.60
N VAL A 22 -3.95 -3.72 -7.55
CA VAL A 22 -3.00 -3.33 -8.57
C VAL A 22 -1.59 -3.76 -8.18
N ALA A 23 -1.21 -3.51 -6.94
CA ALA A 23 0.14 -3.78 -6.45
C ALA A 23 0.14 -4.06 -4.96
N THR A 24 1.07 -4.91 -4.53
CA THR A 24 1.38 -5.13 -3.11
C THR A 24 2.74 -4.52 -2.84
N LEU A 25 2.79 -3.51 -1.98
CA LEU A 25 4.01 -2.77 -1.68
C LEU A 25 4.77 -3.37 -0.51
N VAL A 26 4.04 -3.87 0.49
CA VAL A 26 4.60 -4.47 1.70
C VAL A 26 3.75 -5.68 2.06
N ASN A 27 4.40 -6.78 2.42
CA ASN A 27 3.72 -7.97 2.95
C ASN A 27 4.74 -8.74 3.78
N GLU A 28 4.99 -8.26 5.00
CA GLU A 28 5.98 -8.87 5.88
C GLU A 28 5.74 -8.50 7.33
N SER A 29 6.36 -9.26 8.23
CA SER A 29 6.36 -8.96 9.66
C SER A 29 7.25 -7.75 9.93
N LYS A 30 6.77 -6.83 10.77
CA LYS A 30 7.51 -5.65 11.19
C LYS A 30 7.52 -5.56 12.70
N ASN A 31 8.66 -5.11 13.23
CA ASN A 31 8.81 -4.75 14.65
C ASN A 31 8.27 -3.34 14.86
N PRO A 32 7.98 -2.94 16.12
CA PRO A 32 7.60 -1.56 16.39
C PRO A 32 8.61 -0.58 15.82
N GLY A 33 8.11 0.48 15.23
CA GLY A 33 8.96 1.50 14.62
C GLY A 33 8.19 2.32 13.60
N TYR A 34 8.93 3.18 12.92
CA TYR A 34 8.38 4.04 11.88
C TYR A 34 9.02 3.67 10.54
N TYR A 35 8.21 3.43 9.52
CA TYR A 35 8.65 2.91 8.24
C TYR A 35 8.17 3.79 7.09
N PHE A 36 8.85 3.66 5.96
CA PHE A 36 8.46 4.32 4.72
C PHE A 36 8.34 3.29 3.62
N THR A 37 7.42 3.53 2.70
CA THR A 37 7.31 2.79 1.47
C THR A 37 6.93 3.75 0.34
N ASN A 38 7.36 3.43 -0.87
CA ASN A 38 7.03 4.19 -2.08
C ASN A 38 6.44 3.25 -3.12
N TRP A 39 5.52 3.79 -3.91
CA TRP A 39 4.98 3.08 -5.06
C TRP A 39 5.60 3.64 -6.33
N ASP A 40 6.12 2.77 -7.16
CA ASP A 40 6.80 3.12 -8.42
C ASP A 40 5.83 3.25 -9.60
N SER A 41 4.53 3.29 -9.36
CA SER A 41 3.48 3.39 -10.38
C SER A 41 3.39 2.18 -11.30
N LYS A 42 3.85 1.03 -10.83
CA LYS A 42 3.77 -0.24 -11.56
C LYS A 42 2.89 -1.23 -10.82
N ASN A 43 2.26 -2.12 -11.59
CA ASN A 43 1.50 -3.23 -11.01
C ASN A 43 2.45 -4.34 -10.54
N ASP A 44 1.89 -5.42 -9.98
CA ASP A 44 2.67 -6.55 -9.48
C ASP A 44 3.46 -7.28 -10.58
N LEU A 45 3.10 -7.09 -11.84
CA LEU A 45 3.81 -7.66 -12.99
C LEU A 45 4.94 -6.75 -13.48
N GLY A 46 5.14 -5.60 -12.84
CA GLY A 46 6.18 -4.65 -13.22
C GLY A 46 5.80 -3.75 -14.39
N MET A 47 4.52 -3.70 -14.75
CA MET A 47 4.05 -2.87 -15.86
C MET A 47 3.50 -1.54 -15.34
N PRO A 48 3.78 -0.41 -16.02
CA PRO A 48 3.23 0.88 -15.63
C PRO A 48 1.70 0.86 -15.68
N VAL A 49 1.08 1.56 -14.72
CA VAL A 49 -0.37 1.74 -14.69
C VAL A 49 -0.74 3.15 -15.16
N SER A 50 -2.01 3.33 -15.51
CA SER A 50 -2.51 4.62 -16.00
C SER A 50 -2.49 5.67 -14.89
N ALA A 51 -2.32 6.93 -15.29
CA ALA A 51 -2.56 8.06 -14.39
C ALA A 51 -4.01 8.05 -13.93
N GLY A 52 -4.28 8.51 -12.74
CA GLY A 52 -5.62 8.58 -12.20
C GLY A 52 -5.67 8.35 -10.71
N MET A 53 -6.86 8.01 -10.22
CA MET A 53 -7.09 7.84 -8.79
C MET A 53 -6.99 6.37 -8.39
N TYR A 54 -6.28 6.15 -7.28
CA TYR A 54 -6.11 4.84 -6.67
C TYR A 54 -6.37 4.93 -5.18
N ILE A 55 -6.50 3.78 -4.55
CA ILE A 55 -6.66 3.69 -3.10
C ILE A 55 -5.55 2.78 -2.60
N TYR A 56 -4.80 3.22 -1.59
CA TYR A 56 -3.91 2.32 -0.89
C TYR A 56 -4.47 2.00 0.49
N GLN A 57 -4.23 0.77 0.92
CA GLN A 57 -4.68 0.27 2.20
C GLN A 57 -3.51 -0.31 2.97
N ILE A 58 -3.38 0.10 4.22
CA ILE A 58 -2.46 -0.52 5.17
C ILE A 58 -3.26 -1.39 6.12
N ARG A 59 -2.77 -2.60 6.34
CA ARG A 59 -3.30 -3.53 7.33
C ARG A 59 -2.16 -3.99 8.21
N ALA A 60 -2.34 -3.85 9.53
CA ALA A 60 -1.34 -4.25 10.52
C ALA A 60 -2.08 -4.86 11.72
N GLY A 61 -2.11 -6.19 11.80
CA GLY A 61 -2.96 -6.89 12.76
C GLY A 61 -4.42 -6.55 12.52
N ASP A 62 -5.10 -6.03 13.54
CA ASP A 62 -6.50 -5.61 13.43
C ASP A 62 -6.65 -4.18 12.91
N TYR A 63 -5.57 -3.45 12.74
CA TYR A 63 -5.59 -2.08 12.25
C TYR A 63 -5.70 -2.07 10.73
N VAL A 64 -6.66 -1.32 10.20
CA VAL A 64 -6.86 -1.15 8.77
C VAL A 64 -7.14 0.32 8.50
N LYS A 65 -6.41 0.89 7.54
CA LYS A 65 -6.63 2.26 7.10
C LYS A 65 -6.46 2.35 5.59
N SER A 66 -7.37 3.08 4.95
CA SER A 66 -7.33 3.31 3.50
C SER A 66 -7.26 4.80 3.21
N ARG A 67 -6.54 5.15 2.15
CA ARG A 67 -6.43 6.53 1.67
C ARG A 67 -6.46 6.56 0.15
N LYS A 68 -6.97 7.66 -0.39
CA LYS A 68 -6.91 7.92 -1.82
C LYS A 68 -5.55 8.47 -2.18
N LEU A 69 -5.10 8.15 -3.39
CA LEU A 69 -3.95 8.80 -3.99
C LEU A 69 -4.24 9.12 -5.45
N ILE A 70 -3.63 10.17 -5.94
CA ILE A 70 -3.74 10.55 -7.35
C ILE A 70 -2.38 10.36 -7.98
N LEU A 71 -2.34 9.52 -9.02
CA LEU A 71 -1.12 9.29 -9.78
C LEU A 71 -1.10 10.25 -10.96
N LEU A 72 -0.09 11.10 -10.99
CA LEU A 72 0.15 12.05 -12.07
C LEU A 72 1.32 11.55 -12.91
N LYS A 73 1.18 11.62 -14.21
CA LYS A 73 2.23 11.22 -15.14
C LYS A 73 2.49 12.31 -16.17
#